data_d5fe943c56cbe38d0cf549d92e54b04e
#
_entry.id   d5fe943c56cbe38d0cf549d92e54b04e
#
_cell.length_a   1.000
_cell.length_b   1.000
_cell.length_c   1.000
_cell.angle_alpha   90.00
_cell.angle_beta   90.00
_cell.angle_gamma   90.00
#
_symmetry.space_group_name_H-M   'P 1'
#
loop_
_entity.id
_entity.type
_entity.pdbx_description
1 polymer ?
#
loop_
_entity_poly.entity_id
_entity_poly.type
_entity_poly.pdbx_seq_one_letter_code
_entity_poly.pdbx_strand_id
1 'polypeptide(L)'
;MRKKIALIGAGNIGGTLAHLVSLKELGDVILLDIFEGMPKGKSLDLAQSSSIEGFHTDFKGTSNFKDIKKSDVVIVTAGFPRKPGMSRDDLVEKNSVIIKNIGKNIKKYCPNAFVICITNPLDAMVSVLQKSSGLKTNMCVGMAGVLDSAR
;
A
#
# COMPACT_ATOMS: atom_id res chain seq x y z
N MET A 1 8.98 14.64 14.29
CA MET A 1 7.69 14.00 13.95
C MET A 1 8.02 12.73 13.18
N ARG A 2 7.50 11.59 13.59
CA ARG A 2 7.71 10.31 12.87
C ARG A 2 7.06 10.39 11.49
N LYS A 3 7.62 9.68 10.51
CA LYS A 3 7.04 9.56 9.17
C LYS A 3 5.77 8.73 9.22
N LYS A 4 4.80 9.06 8.41
CA LYS A 4 3.53 8.34 8.29
C LYS A 4 3.52 7.53 7.00
N ILE A 5 3.38 6.22 7.12
CA ILE A 5 3.42 5.26 6.01
C ILE A 5 2.05 4.62 5.88
N ALA A 6 1.39 4.81 4.75
CA ALA A 6 0.13 4.17 4.45
C ALA A 6 0.35 2.95 3.54
N LEU A 7 -0.14 1.80 3.97
CA LEU A 7 -0.15 0.55 3.21
C LEU A 7 -1.58 0.29 2.74
N ILE A 8 -1.81 0.36 1.44
CA ILE A 8 -3.13 0.14 0.82
C ILE A 8 -3.19 -1.28 0.28
N GLY A 9 -3.95 -2.12 0.98
CA GLY A 9 -4.02 -3.56 0.84
C GLY A 9 -3.46 -4.24 2.08
N ALA A 10 -4.33 -4.89 2.89
CA ALA A 10 -3.95 -5.59 4.11
C ALA A 10 -3.79 -7.12 3.90
N GLY A 11 -3.58 -7.54 2.66
CA GLY A 11 -3.29 -8.94 2.32
C GLY A 11 -1.97 -9.43 2.90
N ASN A 12 -1.41 -10.50 2.34
CA ASN A 12 -0.14 -11.06 2.82
C ASN A 12 1.02 -10.07 2.67
N ILE A 13 1.16 -9.45 1.49
CA ILE A 13 2.23 -8.49 1.23
C ILE A 13 2.10 -7.26 2.14
N GLY A 14 0.91 -6.65 2.23
CA GLY A 14 0.70 -5.46 3.05
C GLY A 14 0.93 -5.72 4.55
N GLY A 15 0.46 -6.86 5.07
CA GLY A 15 0.71 -7.25 6.46
C GLY A 15 2.20 -7.48 6.76
N THR A 16 2.91 -8.20 5.87
CA THR A 16 4.35 -8.41 6.01
C THR A 16 5.14 -7.09 5.93
N LEU A 17 4.76 -6.20 5.02
CA LEU A 17 5.39 -4.87 4.93
C LEU A 17 5.14 -4.04 6.19
N ALA A 18 3.92 -4.09 6.75
CA ALA A 18 3.61 -3.41 8.01
C ALA A 18 4.55 -3.86 9.13
N HIS A 19 4.76 -5.17 9.26
CA HIS A 19 5.68 -5.74 10.24
C HIS A 19 7.14 -5.29 10.00
N LEU A 20 7.64 -5.41 8.77
CA LEU A 20 9.02 -5.02 8.43
C LEU A 20 9.28 -3.52 8.61
N VAL A 21 8.30 -2.67 8.26
CA VAL A 21 8.38 -1.21 8.49
C VAL A 21 8.51 -0.92 9.98
N SER A 22 7.80 -1.65 10.81
CA SER A 22 7.79 -1.47 12.26
C SER A 22 9.07 -1.96 12.92
N LEU A 23 9.55 -3.14 12.57
CA LEU A 23 10.83 -3.67 13.06
C LEU A 23 12.01 -2.75 12.72
N LYS A 24 11.93 -2.05 11.59
CA LYS A 24 12.95 -1.08 11.18
C LYS A 24 12.66 0.35 11.66
N GLU A 25 11.58 0.54 12.40
CA GLU A 25 11.11 1.85 12.91
C GLU A 25 11.08 2.99 11.87
N LEU A 26 10.67 2.65 10.62
CA LEU A 26 10.68 3.60 9.51
C LEU A 26 9.59 4.68 9.64
N GLY A 27 8.55 4.43 10.43
CA GLY A 27 7.45 5.37 10.64
C GLY A 27 6.21 4.71 11.24
N ASP A 28 5.17 5.51 11.48
CA ASP A 28 3.87 5.04 11.94
C ASP A 28 3.07 4.47 10.76
N VAL A 29 2.35 3.38 10.99
CA VAL A 29 1.72 2.59 9.93
C VAL A 29 0.20 2.75 9.93
N ILE A 30 -0.34 3.15 8.78
CA ILE A 30 -1.77 3.05 8.49
C ILE A 30 -1.97 1.87 7.54
N LEU A 31 -2.62 0.82 8.01
CA LEU A 31 -2.97 -0.34 7.20
C LEU A 31 -4.42 -0.21 6.74
N LEU A 32 -4.63 -0.06 5.43
CA LEU A 32 -5.94 0.17 4.84
C LEU A 32 -6.36 -1.01 3.95
N ASP A 33 -7.58 -1.47 4.13
CA ASP A 33 -8.23 -2.44 3.22
C ASP A 33 -9.73 -2.18 3.12
N ILE A 34 -10.36 -2.68 2.06
CA ILE A 34 -11.82 -2.60 1.90
C ILE A 34 -12.57 -3.53 2.87
N PHE A 35 -11.94 -4.58 3.35
CA PHE A 35 -12.48 -5.52 4.34
C PHE A 35 -12.12 -5.03 5.74
N GLU A 36 -13.05 -4.38 6.43
CA GLU A 36 -12.82 -3.64 7.68
C GLU A 36 -12.12 -4.45 8.79
N GLY A 37 -12.47 -5.72 8.96
CA GLY A 37 -11.90 -6.58 10.00
C GLY A 37 -10.42 -6.89 9.79
N MET A 38 -9.99 -7.07 8.55
CA MET A 38 -8.64 -7.50 8.23
C MET A 38 -7.55 -6.49 8.64
N PRO A 39 -7.60 -5.20 8.24
CA PRO A 39 -6.58 -4.25 8.64
C PRO A 39 -6.61 -3.98 10.14
N LYS A 40 -7.78 -3.98 10.78
CA LYS A 40 -7.91 -3.79 12.24
C LYS A 40 -7.26 -4.93 13.02
N GLY A 41 -7.61 -6.19 12.66
CA GLY A 41 -7.04 -7.36 13.31
C GLY A 41 -5.52 -7.43 13.17
N LYS A 42 -5.00 -7.27 11.94
CA LYS A 42 -3.55 -7.27 11.71
C LYS A 42 -2.83 -6.13 12.42
N SER A 43 -3.40 -4.93 12.44
CA SER A 43 -2.78 -3.80 13.14
C SER A 43 -2.73 -4.02 14.64
N LEU A 44 -3.76 -4.63 15.24
CA LEU A 44 -3.77 -4.97 16.65
C LEU A 44 -2.74 -6.06 16.98
N ASP A 45 -2.67 -7.11 16.16
CA ASP A 45 -1.71 -8.20 16.31
C ASP A 45 -0.27 -7.69 16.26
N LEU A 46 0.06 -6.86 15.25
CA LEU A 46 1.38 -6.25 15.12
C LEU A 46 1.69 -5.28 16.27
N ALA A 47 0.72 -4.48 16.73
CA ALA A 47 0.92 -3.61 17.87
C ALA A 47 1.24 -4.40 19.16
N GLN A 48 0.62 -5.56 19.37
CA GLN A 48 0.91 -6.43 20.51
C GLN A 48 2.31 -7.04 20.46
N SER A 49 2.84 -7.32 19.26
CA SER A 49 4.19 -7.85 19.10
C SER A 49 5.29 -6.84 19.51
N SER A 50 4.96 -5.55 19.54
CA SER A 50 5.92 -4.50 19.90
C SER A 50 6.52 -4.67 21.30
N SER A 51 5.78 -5.24 22.24
CA SER A 51 6.25 -5.51 23.61
C SER A 51 7.37 -6.55 23.67
N ILE A 52 7.44 -7.44 22.66
CA ILE A 52 8.47 -8.49 22.56
C ILE A 52 9.61 -8.01 21.65
N GLU A 53 9.27 -7.43 20.50
CA GLU A 53 10.23 -7.02 19.47
C GLU A 53 10.91 -5.67 19.76
N GLY A 54 10.38 -4.88 20.69
CA GLY A 54 11.00 -3.63 21.18
C GLY A 54 10.89 -2.43 20.23
N PHE A 55 9.98 -2.45 19.25
CA PHE A 55 9.73 -1.27 18.40
C PHE A 55 8.59 -0.38 18.94
N HIS A 56 8.57 0.88 18.52
CA HIS A 56 7.61 1.90 18.99
C HIS A 56 6.75 2.48 17.86
N THR A 57 6.33 1.67 16.92
CA THR A 57 5.47 2.08 15.80
C THR A 57 4.01 2.15 16.24
N ASP A 58 3.34 3.27 15.94
CA ASP A 58 1.90 3.36 16.05
C ASP A 58 1.22 2.71 14.83
N PHE A 59 0.22 1.87 15.10
CA PHE A 59 -0.58 1.21 14.06
C PHE A 59 -2.01 1.70 14.05
N LYS A 60 -2.54 1.90 12.86
CA LYS A 60 -3.97 2.10 12.65
C LYS A 60 -4.48 1.23 11.50
N GLY A 61 -5.34 0.26 11.81
CA GLY A 61 -6.09 -0.49 10.81
C GLY A 61 -7.41 0.21 10.45
N THR A 62 -7.71 0.39 9.17
CA THR A 62 -8.89 1.14 8.72
C THR A 62 -9.39 0.70 7.36
N SER A 63 -10.69 0.94 7.08
CA SER A 63 -11.28 0.89 5.73
C SER A 63 -11.58 2.28 5.15
N ASN A 64 -11.24 3.34 5.88
CA ASN A 64 -11.54 4.71 5.49
C ASN A 64 -10.31 5.43 4.92
N PHE A 65 -10.37 5.81 3.66
CA PHE A 65 -9.30 6.58 3.01
C PHE A 65 -8.96 7.93 3.65
N LYS A 66 -9.85 8.51 4.46
CA LYS A 66 -9.52 9.75 5.20
C LYS A 66 -8.34 9.55 6.16
N ASP A 67 -8.16 8.34 6.65
CA ASP A 67 -7.11 8.04 7.64
C ASP A 67 -5.69 8.09 7.06
N ILE A 68 -5.53 7.90 5.73
CA ILE A 68 -4.22 8.07 5.09
C ILE A 68 -3.82 9.54 4.91
N LYS A 69 -4.66 10.50 5.31
CA LYS A 69 -4.37 11.94 5.13
C LYS A 69 -3.00 12.31 5.68
N LYS A 70 -2.26 13.09 4.88
CA LYS A 70 -0.89 13.57 5.21
C LYS A 70 0.13 12.43 5.39
N SER A 71 -0.06 11.27 4.77
CA SER A 71 1.00 10.27 4.71
C SER A 71 2.18 10.76 3.88
N ASP A 72 3.40 10.50 4.36
CA ASP A 72 4.66 10.82 3.66
C ASP A 72 4.91 9.81 2.53
N VAL A 73 4.62 8.52 2.80
CA VAL A 73 4.78 7.43 1.86
C VAL A 73 3.48 6.64 1.77
N VAL A 74 3.11 6.25 0.56
CA VAL A 74 1.98 5.36 0.30
C VAL A 74 2.47 4.15 -0.50
N ILE A 75 2.25 2.94 0.01
CA ILE A 75 2.59 1.70 -0.70
C ILE A 75 1.29 1.00 -1.09
N VAL A 76 1.12 0.75 -2.38
CA VAL A 76 -0.10 0.15 -2.94
C VAL A 76 0.17 -1.31 -3.29
N THR A 77 -0.44 -2.21 -2.52
CA THR A 77 -0.39 -3.66 -2.72
C THR A 77 -1.77 -4.24 -3.07
N ALA A 78 -2.81 -3.40 -3.00
CA ALA A 78 -4.19 -3.79 -3.26
C ALA A 78 -4.40 -4.17 -4.73
N GLY A 79 -5.07 -5.28 -4.97
CA GLY A 79 -5.41 -5.76 -6.29
C GLY A 79 -5.88 -7.22 -6.25
N PHE A 80 -6.51 -7.68 -7.31
CA PHE A 80 -6.84 -9.08 -7.47
C PHE A 80 -5.59 -9.89 -7.86
N PRO A 81 -5.36 -11.03 -7.19
CA PRO A 81 -4.35 -11.97 -7.64
C PRO A 81 -4.82 -12.66 -8.93
N ARG A 82 -3.88 -13.04 -9.79
CA ARG A 82 -4.17 -13.83 -10.97
C ARG A 82 -4.73 -15.20 -10.56
N LYS A 83 -5.88 -15.56 -11.11
CA LYS A 83 -6.48 -16.90 -10.92
C LYS A 83 -6.24 -17.77 -12.15
N PRO A 84 -6.24 -19.11 -12.01
CA PRO A 84 -6.24 -20.00 -13.16
C PRO A 84 -7.35 -19.63 -14.15
N GLY A 85 -7.03 -19.62 -15.44
CA GLY A 85 -7.96 -19.24 -16.51
C GLY A 85 -8.11 -17.74 -16.78
N MET A 86 -7.52 -16.87 -15.97
CA MET A 86 -7.50 -15.42 -16.25
C MET A 86 -6.39 -15.06 -17.24
N SER A 87 -6.75 -14.28 -18.28
CA SER A 87 -5.80 -13.63 -19.15
C SER A 87 -5.07 -12.47 -18.42
N ARG A 88 -3.99 -11.95 -19.03
CA ARG A 88 -3.35 -10.72 -18.52
C ARG A 88 -4.26 -9.51 -18.68
N ASP A 89 -5.04 -9.45 -19.76
CA ASP A 89 -5.93 -8.33 -20.05
C ASP A 89 -7.09 -8.25 -19.05
N ASP A 90 -7.69 -9.41 -18.68
CA ASP A 90 -8.70 -9.46 -17.60
C ASP A 90 -8.16 -8.91 -16.28
N LEU A 91 -6.89 -9.21 -15.97
CA LEU A 91 -6.25 -8.74 -14.76
C LEU A 91 -5.98 -7.22 -14.82
N VAL A 92 -5.54 -6.72 -15.98
CA VAL A 92 -5.36 -5.28 -16.23
C VAL A 92 -6.67 -4.54 -16.03
N GLU A 93 -7.76 -5.02 -16.62
CA GLU A 93 -9.07 -4.38 -16.51
C GLU A 93 -9.54 -4.28 -15.07
N LYS A 94 -9.57 -5.40 -14.35
CA LYS A 94 -10.02 -5.47 -12.96
C LYS A 94 -9.17 -4.59 -12.03
N ASN A 95 -7.85 -4.71 -12.12
CA ASN A 95 -6.95 -3.94 -11.27
C ASN A 95 -6.93 -2.46 -11.62
N SER A 96 -7.15 -2.08 -12.89
CA SER A 96 -7.24 -0.68 -13.29
C SER A 96 -8.37 0.07 -12.58
N VAL A 97 -9.52 -0.57 -12.36
CA VAL A 97 -10.64 0.04 -11.62
C VAL A 97 -10.24 0.33 -10.17
N ILE A 98 -9.61 -0.65 -9.52
CA ILE A 98 -9.15 -0.51 -8.13
C ILE A 98 -8.10 0.60 -8.03
N ILE A 99 -7.08 0.56 -8.89
CA ILE A 99 -5.97 1.52 -8.86
C ILE A 99 -6.43 2.93 -9.20
N LYS A 100 -7.38 3.11 -10.12
CA LYS A 100 -8.01 4.41 -10.40
C LYS A 100 -8.69 5.00 -9.16
N ASN A 101 -9.43 4.17 -8.41
CA ASN A 101 -10.07 4.61 -7.17
C ASN A 101 -9.04 5.00 -6.11
N ILE A 102 -8.00 4.19 -5.92
CA ILE A 102 -6.89 4.46 -5.01
C ILE A 102 -6.19 5.78 -5.40
N GLY A 103 -5.86 5.96 -6.68
CA GLY A 103 -5.22 7.17 -7.17
C GLY A 103 -6.02 8.45 -6.89
N LYS A 104 -7.34 8.41 -7.11
CA LYS A 104 -8.24 9.53 -6.76
C LYS A 104 -8.20 9.86 -5.26
N ASN A 105 -8.15 8.86 -4.41
CA ASN A 105 -8.07 9.06 -2.96
C ASN A 105 -6.69 9.58 -2.52
N ILE A 106 -5.60 9.10 -3.13
CA ILE A 106 -4.25 9.64 -2.90
C ILE A 106 -4.22 11.13 -3.28
N LYS A 107 -4.72 11.50 -4.45
CA LYS A 107 -4.84 12.90 -4.89
C LYS A 107 -5.54 13.77 -3.84
N LYS A 108 -6.62 13.23 -3.26
CA LYS A 108 -7.46 13.96 -2.29
C LYS A 108 -6.81 14.10 -0.92
N TYR A 109 -6.17 13.05 -0.42
CA TYR A 109 -5.73 12.98 0.97
C TYR A 109 -4.21 13.07 1.17
N CYS A 110 -3.42 12.69 0.16
CA CYS A 110 -1.95 12.66 0.22
C CYS A 110 -1.29 13.17 -1.07
N PRO A 111 -1.61 14.39 -1.56
CA PRO A 111 -1.15 14.87 -2.86
C PRO A 111 0.38 15.04 -2.97
N ASN A 112 1.08 15.04 -1.85
CA ASN A 112 2.53 15.21 -1.78
C ASN A 112 3.28 13.94 -1.34
N ALA A 113 2.56 12.80 -1.20
CA ALA A 113 3.18 11.55 -0.78
C ALA A 113 4.08 10.98 -1.88
N PHE A 114 5.16 10.29 -1.46
CA PHE A 114 5.88 9.40 -2.35
C PHE A 114 5.12 8.07 -2.45
N VAL A 115 4.82 7.63 -3.66
CA VAL A 115 3.95 6.47 -3.88
C VAL A 115 4.71 5.33 -4.54
N ILE A 116 4.63 4.15 -3.95
CA ILE A 116 5.22 2.91 -4.46
C ILE A 116 4.09 1.95 -4.83
N CYS A 117 4.00 1.58 -6.09
CA CYS A 117 3.06 0.56 -6.58
C CYS A 117 3.73 -0.81 -6.63
N ILE A 118 3.04 -1.82 -6.10
CA ILE A 118 3.47 -3.23 -6.15
C ILE A 118 2.46 -4.09 -6.93
N THR A 119 1.26 -3.56 -7.16
CA THR A 119 0.17 -4.28 -7.83
C THR A 119 0.50 -4.64 -9.27
N ASN A 120 0.24 -5.88 -9.64
CA ASN A 120 0.46 -6.40 -10.97
C ASN A 120 -0.79 -6.28 -11.88
N PRO A 121 -0.60 -6.14 -13.22
CA PRO A 121 0.67 -5.99 -13.97
C PRO A 121 1.32 -4.63 -13.70
N LEU A 122 2.55 -4.62 -13.24
CA LEU A 122 3.18 -3.46 -12.59
C LEU A 122 3.17 -2.20 -13.46
N ASP A 123 3.73 -2.26 -14.67
CA ASP A 123 3.90 -1.07 -15.53
C ASP A 123 2.56 -0.42 -15.88
N ALA A 124 1.54 -1.25 -16.16
CA ALA A 124 0.20 -0.77 -16.42
C ALA A 124 -0.40 -0.10 -15.17
N MET A 125 -0.25 -0.73 -14.00
CA MET A 125 -0.82 -0.21 -12.74
C MET A 125 -0.13 1.06 -12.27
N VAL A 126 1.19 1.17 -12.41
CA VAL A 126 1.94 2.41 -12.13
C VAL A 126 1.44 3.54 -13.02
N SER A 127 1.28 3.30 -14.33
CA SER A 127 0.77 4.29 -15.28
C SER A 127 -0.65 4.77 -14.93
N VAL A 128 -1.54 3.83 -14.58
CA VAL A 128 -2.91 4.13 -14.14
C VAL A 128 -2.92 4.92 -12.83
N LEU A 129 -2.08 4.51 -11.87
CA LEU A 129 -1.96 5.17 -10.57
C LEU A 129 -1.47 6.61 -10.72
N GLN A 130 -0.41 6.83 -11.48
CA GLN A 130 0.15 8.14 -11.74
C GLN A 130 -0.87 9.08 -12.40
N LYS A 131 -1.52 8.62 -13.47
CA LYS A 131 -2.55 9.41 -14.17
C LYS A 131 -3.74 9.75 -13.27
N SER A 132 -4.21 8.80 -12.45
CA SER A 132 -5.38 9.01 -11.59
C SER A 132 -5.09 9.83 -10.34
N SER A 133 -3.87 9.76 -9.81
CA SER A 133 -3.43 10.56 -8.66
C SER A 133 -2.96 11.97 -9.05
N GLY A 134 -2.52 12.17 -10.28
CA GLY A 134 -1.95 13.43 -10.74
C GLY A 134 -0.59 13.76 -10.11
N LEU A 135 0.09 12.76 -9.54
CA LEU A 135 1.43 12.91 -8.98
C LEU A 135 2.47 13.16 -10.08
N LYS A 136 3.54 13.86 -9.73
CA LYS A 136 4.71 14.00 -10.61
C LYS A 136 5.34 12.63 -10.84
N THR A 137 5.97 12.43 -12.00
CA THR A 137 6.55 11.13 -12.40
C THR A 137 7.57 10.60 -11.39
N ASN A 138 8.38 11.48 -10.82
CA ASN A 138 9.38 11.13 -9.80
C ASN A 138 8.79 10.84 -8.40
N MET A 139 7.48 11.03 -8.22
CA MET A 139 6.78 10.76 -6.95
C MET A 139 5.90 9.51 -7.00
N CYS A 140 5.87 8.80 -8.13
CA CYS A 140 5.09 7.57 -8.29
C CYS A 140 5.94 6.54 -9.04
N VAL A 141 6.36 5.51 -8.32
CA VAL A 141 7.27 4.46 -8.83
C VAL A 141 6.67 3.07 -8.68
N GLY A 142 7.17 2.14 -9.49
CA GLY A 142 6.87 0.71 -9.37
C GLY A 142 8.03 -0.03 -8.71
N MET A 143 7.74 -0.99 -7.83
CA MET A 143 8.75 -1.88 -7.26
C MET A 143 8.86 -3.15 -8.11
N ALA A 144 9.93 -3.31 -8.83
CA ALA A 144 10.22 -4.47 -9.67
C ALA A 144 11.71 -4.84 -9.65
N GLY A 145 12.57 -4.03 -10.26
CA GLY A 145 13.97 -4.33 -10.49
C GLY A 145 14.78 -4.67 -9.24
N VAL A 146 14.42 -4.11 -8.09
CA VAL A 146 15.05 -4.46 -6.81
C VAL A 146 14.87 -5.93 -6.47
N LEU A 147 13.67 -6.47 -6.70
CA LEU A 147 13.40 -7.90 -6.48
C LEU A 147 14.07 -8.78 -7.54
N ASP A 148 13.98 -8.37 -8.81
CA ASP A 148 14.48 -9.17 -9.93
C ASP A 148 16.01 -9.21 -9.97
N SER A 149 16.68 -8.13 -9.55
CA SER A 149 18.13 -8.11 -9.44
C SER A 149 18.69 -8.84 -8.21
N ALA A 150 17.84 -9.09 -7.21
CA ALA A 150 18.22 -9.83 -6.00
C ALA A 150 18.10 -11.36 -6.15
N ARG A 151 17.48 -11.85 -7.22
CA ARG A 151 17.30 -13.27 -7.56
C ARG A 151 18.44 -13.77 -8.44
#